data_c634665600b1cbf5b79ad53f3f6e75a9
#
_entry.id   c634665600b1cbf5b79ad53f3f6e75a9
#
_cell.length_a   1.000
_cell.length_b   1.000
_cell.length_c   1.000
_cell.angle_alpha   90.00
_cell.angle_beta   90.00
_cell.angle_gamma   90.00
#
_symmetry.space_group_name_H-M   'P 1'
#
loop_
_entity.id
_entity.type
_entity.pdbx_description
1 polymer ?
#
loop_
_entity_poly.entity_id
_entity_poly.type
_entity_poly.pdbx_seq_one_letter_code
_entity_poly.pdbx_strand_id
1 'polypeptide(L)'
;MKYKQLLSHLNISQLNEMQQASIDAINRTSDVQLISPTGSGKTLAFLLPITDLLNAERQGVQAMIVVPSRELAIQIEQVFKQLKTNFKVNCCYGGHNVRIEKNTPQKIGINVPA
;
A
#
# COMPACT_ATOMS: atom_id res chain seq x y z
N MET A 1 -3.85 -8.56 -18.31
CA MET A 1 -3.94 -7.52 -17.28
C MET A 1 -2.64 -7.48 -16.49
N LYS A 2 -2.16 -6.29 -16.25
CA LYS A 2 -0.83 -6.07 -15.63
C LYS A 2 -0.69 -6.68 -14.23
N TYR A 3 -1.73 -6.62 -13.42
CA TYR A 3 -1.68 -7.08 -12.04
C TYR A 3 -2.34 -8.43 -11.82
N LYS A 4 -2.50 -9.21 -12.87
CA LYS A 4 -3.22 -10.47 -12.80
C LYS A 4 -2.66 -11.43 -11.75
N GLN A 5 -1.34 -11.56 -11.69
CA GLN A 5 -0.70 -12.45 -10.73
C GLN A 5 -0.91 -11.97 -9.30
N LEU A 6 -0.74 -10.68 -9.05
CA LEU A 6 -0.95 -10.13 -7.71
C LEU A 6 -2.40 -10.28 -7.26
N LEU A 7 -3.35 -9.98 -8.16
CA LEU A 7 -4.76 -10.09 -7.84
C LEU A 7 -5.22 -11.52 -7.61
N SER A 8 -4.56 -12.50 -8.24
CA SER A 8 -4.91 -13.89 -8.03
C SER A 8 -4.70 -14.33 -6.59
N HIS A 9 -3.71 -13.74 -5.90
CA HIS A 9 -3.46 -14.05 -4.49
C HIS A 9 -4.58 -13.55 -3.58
N LEU A 10 -5.40 -12.62 -4.05
CA LEU A 10 -6.53 -12.07 -3.32
C LEU A 10 -7.86 -12.60 -3.81
N ASN A 11 -7.84 -13.54 -4.76
CA ASN A 11 -9.05 -14.10 -5.39
C ASN A 11 -9.87 -13.04 -6.11
N ILE A 12 -9.19 -12.05 -6.72
CA ILE A 12 -9.82 -11.00 -7.48
C ILE A 12 -9.52 -11.21 -8.96
N SER A 13 -10.57 -11.29 -9.77
CA SER A 13 -10.43 -11.54 -11.21
C SER A 13 -10.18 -10.28 -12.02
N GLN A 14 -10.70 -9.14 -11.58
CA GLN A 14 -10.50 -7.89 -12.30
C GLN A 14 -10.69 -6.68 -11.37
N LEU A 15 -10.14 -5.56 -11.78
CA LEU A 15 -10.27 -4.30 -11.06
C LEU A 15 -11.60 -3.63 -11.38
N ASN A 16 -12.14 -2.87 -10.42
CA ASN A 16 -13.33 -2.06 -10.70
C ASN A 16 -12.93 -0.74 -11.38
N GLU A 17 -13.95 0.03 -11.82
CA GLU A 17 -13.70 1.26 -12.56
C GLU A 17 -12.90 2.29 -11.74
N MET A 18 -13.22 2.43 -10.47
CA MET A 18 -12.52 3.39 -9.60
C MET A 18 -11.05 3.01 -9.47
N GLN A 19 -10.76 1.74 -9.26
CA GLN A 19 -9.38 1.25 -9.14
C GLN A 19 -8.61 1.51 -10.43
N GLN A 20 -9.20 1.19 -11.58
CA GLN A 20 -8.54 1.39 -12.86
C GLN A 20 -8.28 2.87 -13.14
N ALA A 21 -9.26 3.73 -12.87
CA ALA A 21 -9.10 5.16 -13.06
C ALA A 21 -8.03 5.74 -12.14
N SER A 22 -7.97 5.28 -10.89
CA SER A 22 -6.97 5.75 -9.93
C SER A 22 -5.56 5.36 -10.36
N ILE A 23 -5.39 4.12 -10.80
CA ILE A 23 -4.09 3.64 -11.28
C ILE A 23 -3.63 4.45 -12.50
N ASP A 24 -4.54 4.70 -13.44
CA ASP A 24 -4.21 5.50 -14.60
C ASP A 24 -3.80 6.93 -14.23
N ALA A 25 -4.52 7.54 -13.29
CA ALA A 25 -4.19 8.88 -12.82
C ALA A 25 -2.82 8.92 -12.13
N ILE A 26 -2.53 7.94 -11.28
CA ILE A 26 -1.25 7.87 -10.57
C ILE A 26 -0.10 7.70 -11.54
N ASN A 27 -0.29 6.93 -12.59
CA ASN A 27 0.75 6.71 -13.58
C ASN A 27 1.01 7.93 -14.47
N ARG A 28 0.06 8.87 -14.56
CA ARG A 28 0.18 10.04 -15.44
C ARG A 28 0.55 11.33 -14.73
N THR A 29 0.35 11.39 -13.42
CA THR A 29 0.57 12.62 -12.66
C THR A 29 1.38 12.33 -11.41
N SER A 30 2.03 13.36 -10.84
CA SER A 30 2.81 13.19 -9.63
C SER A 30 1.97 13.23 -8.35
N ASP A 31 0.82 13.91 -8.38
CA ASP A 31 -0.05 14.03 -7.21
C ASP A 31 -1.47 13.69 -7.58
N VAL A 32 -2.11 12.84 -6.76
CA VAL A 32 -3.48 12.40 -7.01
C VAL A 32 -4.27 12.44 -5.71
N GLN A 33 -5.50 12.93 -5.80
CA GLN A 33 -6.45 12.86 -4.70
C GLN A 33 -7.60 11.95 -5.12
N LEU A 34 -7.85 10.90 -4.33
CA LEU A 34 -8.92 9.96 -4.60
C LEU A 34 -9.99 10.08 -3.53
N ILE A 35 -11.20 10.40 -3.96
CA ILE A 35 -12.36 10.49 -3.07
C ILE A 35 -13.35 9.42 -3.50
N SER A 36 -13.61 8.46 -2.62
CA SER A 36 -14.58 7.40 -2.88
C SER A 36 -15.09 6.84 -1.56
N PRO A 37 -16.26 6.17 -1.58
CA PRO A 37 -16.84 5.62 -0.35
C PRO A 37 -16.00 4.56 0.31
N THR A 38 -16.18 4.36 1.61
CA THR A 38 -15.58 3.25 2.35
C THR A 38 -16.04 1.93 1.73
N GLY A 39 -15.13 0.98 1.63
CA GLY A 39 -15.45 -0.34 1.06
C GLY A 39 -15.40 -0.40 -0.45
N SER A 40 -14.94 0.65 -1.11
CA SER A 40 -14.88 0.69 -2.57
C SER A 40 -13.60 0.07 -3.16
N GLY A 41 -12.66 -0.36 -2.30
CA GLY A 41 -11.41 -0.95 -2.78
C GLY A 41 -10.27 0.04 -2.95
N LYS A 42 -10.28 1.14 -2.22
CA LYS A 42 -9.24 2.17 -2.31
C LYS A 42 -7.84 1.64 -2.04
N THR A 43 -7.72 0.67 -1.13
CA THR A 43 -6.40 0.14 -0.76
C THR A 43 -5.66 -0.40 -1.97
N LEU A 44 -6.31 -1.20 -2.79
CA LEU A 44 -5.66 -1.71 -4.01
C LEU A 44 -5.42 -0.60 -5.02
N ALA A 45 -6.27 0.42 -5.05
CA ALA A 45 -6.12 1.53 -5.98
C ALA A 45 -4.79 2.26 -5.81
N PHE A 46 -4.24 2.29 -4.59
CA PHE A 46 -2.93 2.90 -4.39
C PHE A 46 -1.81 1.87 -4.20
N LEU A 47 -2.08 0.69 -3.64
CA LEU A 47 -1.02 -0.30 -3.45
C LEU A 47 -0.50 -0.86 -4.77
N LEU A 48 -1.37 -1.12 -5.73
CA LEU A 48 -0.94 -1.70 -7.00
C LEU A 48 0.04 -0.79 -7.76
N PRO A 49 -0.24 0.50 -7.97
CA PRO A 49 0.76 1.35 -8.61
C PRO A 49 2.02 1.53 -7.77
N ILE A 50 1.94 1.45 -6.45
CA ILE A 50 3.15 1.48 -5.62
C ILE A 50 4.05 0.30 -5.96
N THR A 51 3.51 -0.89 -6.18
CA THR A 51 4.34 -2.05 -6.52
C THR A 51 5.13 -1.84 -7.80
N ASP A 52 4.62 -1.06 -8.73
CA ASP A 52 5.34 -0.75 -9.97
C ASP A 52 6.53 0.18 -9.76
N LEU A 53 6.48 0.99 -8.71
CA LEU A 53 7.50 1.98 -8.43
C LEU A 53 8.62 1.43 -7.55
N LEU A 54 8.40 0.27 -6.93
CA LEU A 54 9.40 -0.33 -6.05
C LEU A 54 10.53 -0.95 -6.87
N ASN A 55 11.76 -0.75 -6.39
CA ASN A 55 12.96 -1.24 -7.07
C ASN A 55 13.71 -2.18 -6.15
N ALA A 56 13.84 -3.45 -6.53
CA ALA A 56 14.49 -4.48 -5.72
C ALA A 56 15.98 -4.20 -5.48
N GLU A 57 16.59 -3.34 -6.28
CA GLU A 57 18.00 -3.00 -6.13
C GLU A 57 18.25 -1.79 -5.24
N ARG A 58 17.18 -1.10 -4.84
CA ARG A 58 17.32 0.09 -4.00
C ARG A 58 17.12 -0.27 -2.54
N GLN A 59 18.04 0.14 -1.68
CA GLN A 59 17.96 -0.09 -0.25
C GLN A 59 17.11 0.98 0.43
N GLY A 60 16.56 0.64 1.60
CA GLY A 60 15.81 1.58 2.42
C GLY A 60 14.34 1.64 2.10
N VAL A 61 13.66 2.54 2.79
CA VAL A 61 12.21 2.73 2.62
C VAL A 61 11.93 3.45 1.31
N GLN A 62 11.13 2.85 0.45
CA GLN A 62 10.81 3.41 -0.86
C GLN A 62 9.41 3.99 -0.95
N ALA A 63 8.51 3.56 -0.08
CA ALA A 63 7.15 4.06 -0.03
C ALA A 63 6.71 4.19 1.41
N MET A 64 5.91 5.20 1.70
CA MET A 64 5.36 5.44 3.03
C MET A 64 3.87 5.72 2.92
N ILE A 65 3.09 5.06 3.78
CA ILE A 65 1.65 5.25 3.84
C ILE A 65 1.31 5.73 5.25
N VAL A 66 0.66 6.87 5.34
CA VAL A 66 0.27 7.46 6.62
C VAL A 66 -1.24 7.35 6.78
N VAL A 67 -1.68 6.83 7.91
CA VAL A 67 -3.09 6.56 8.16
C VAL A 67 -3.50 7.07 9.55
N PRO A 68 -4.79 7.34 9.76
CA PRO A 68 -5.26 7.91 11.03
C PRO A 68 -5.41 6.91 12.17
N SER A 69 -5.44 5.60 11.89
CA SER A 69 -5.71 4.62 12.93
C SER A 69 -4.81 3.39 12.79
N ARG A 70 -4.61 2.72 13.93
CA ARG A 70 -3.87 1.46 14.00
C ARG A 70 -4.56 0.36 13.21
N GLU A 71 -5.88 0.30 13.31
CA GLU A 71 -6.67 -0.73 12.62
C GLU A 71 -6.48 -0.63 11.12
N LEU A 72 -6.50 0.57 10.58
CA LEU A 72 -6.30 0.76 9.15
C LEU A 72 -4.86 0.42 8.73
N ALA A 73 -3.87 0.75 9.54
CA ALA A 73 -2.49 0.39 9.26
C ALA A 73 -2.34 -1.14 9.17
N ILE A 74 -2.95 -1.86 10.10
CA ILE A 74 -2.90 -3.32 10.11
C ILE A 74 -3.61 -3.90 8.88
N GLN A 75 -4.75 -3.36 8.50
CA GLN A 75 -5.48 -3.82 7.33
C GLN A 75 -4.65 -3.67 6.04
N ILE A 76 -4.01 -2.52 5.88
CA ILE A 76 -3.18 -2.26 4.70
C ILE A 76 -1.97 -3.18 4.68
N GLU A 77 -1.33 -3.37 5.83
CA GLU A 77 -0.21 -4.29 5.94
C GLU A 77 -0.61 -5.70 5.51
N GLN A 78 -1.77 -6.16 5.98
CA GLN A 78 -2.25 -7.50 5.62
C GLN A 78 -2.54 -7.65 4.13
N VAL A 79 -3.15 -6.63 3.52
CA VAL A 79 -3.39 -6.65 2.09
C VAL A 79 -2.07 -6.70 1.31
N PHE A 80 -1.10 -5.90 1.71
CA PHE A 80 0.19 -5.90 1.05
C PHE A 80 0.88 -7.26 1.15
N LYS A 81 0.85 -7.87 2.32
CA LYS A 81 1.44 -9.20 2.50
C LYS A 81 0.74 -10.27 1.64
N GLN A 82 -0.57 -10.14 1.46
CA GLN A 82 -1.32 -11.07 0.62
C GLN A 82 -0.98 -10.95 -0.86
N LEU A 83 -0.46 -9.82 -1.30
CA LEU A 83 0.01 -9.66 -2.68
C LEU A 83 1.25 -10.49 -2.97
N LYS A 84 1.97 -10.92 -1.94
CA LYS A 84 3.15 -11.78 -2.05
C LYS A 84 4.23 -11.19 -2.94
N THR A 85 4.52 -9.90 -2.74
CA THR A 85 5.65 -9.26 -3.39
C THR A 85 6.94 -9.68 -2.68
N ASN A 86 8.08 -9.35 -3.29
CA ASN A 86 9.37 -9.61 -2.65
C ASN A 86 9.82 -8.46 -1.75
N PHE A 87 8.94 -7.50 -1.49
CA PHE A 87 9.26 -6.35 -0.65
C PHE A 87 8.74 -6.55 0.76
N LYS A 88 9.45 -5.96 1.71
CA LYS A 88 9.10 -6.06 3.12
C LYS A 88 8.26 -4.85 3.51
N VAL A 89 7.19 -5.10 4.28
CA VAL A 89 6.37 -4.05 4.84
C VAL A 89 6.62 -3.96 6.34
N ASN A 90 6.80 -2.74 6.83
CA ASN A 90 6.93 -2.46 8.26
C ASN A 90 5.80 -1.56 8.68
N CYS A 91 5.08 -1.96 9.72
CA CYS A 91 3.94 -1.21 10.22
C CYS A 91 4.28 -0.66 11.60
N CYS A 92 4.26 0.67 11.73
CA CYS A 92 4.52 1.34 12.99
C CYS A 92 3.21 1.96 13.48
N TYR A 93 2.79 1.58 14.68
CA TYR A 93 1.57 2.10 15.27
C TYR A 93 1.72 2.18 16.79
N GLY A 94 0.91 3.03 17.41
CA GLY A 94 0.93 3.23 18.86
C GLY A 94 0.60 1.94 19.60
N GLY A 95 1.13 1.81 20.80
CA GLY A 95 0.87 0.65 21.65
C GLY A 95 1.99 -0.35 21.67
N HIS A 96 3.02 -0.24 20.82
CA HIS A 96 4.15 -1.11 21.01
C HIS A 96 5.42 -0.37 21.40
N ASN A 97 6.16 0.28 20.77
CA ASN A 97 7.39 0.88 21.32
C ASN A 97 7.25 2.39 21.44
N VAL A 98 7.02 2.87 22.66
CA VAL A 98 6.82 4.28 22.93
C VAL A 98 7.99 5.15 22.48
N ARG A 99 9.22 4.65 22.59
CA ARG A 99 10.40 5.41 22.18
C ARG A 99 10.42 5.70 20.69
N ILE A 100 10.03 4.71 19.91
CA ILE A 100 10.09 4.80 18.45
C ILE A 100 8.89 5.57 17.90
N GLU A 101 7.72 5.36 18.47
CA GLU A 101 6.48 5.87 17.90
C GLU A 101 5.96 7.13 18.56
N LYS A 102 6.62 7.61 19.59
CA LYS A 102 6.21 8.81 20.32
C LYS A 102 6.10 9.98 19.34
N ASN A 103 4.95 10.63 19.34
CA ASN A 103 4.67 11.80 18.51
C ASN A 103 4.69 11.52 16.99
N THR A 104 4.62 10.26 16.58
CA THR A 104 4.56 9.94 15.14
C THR A 104 3.17 9.43 14.76
N PRO A 105 2.66 9.81 13.59
CA PRO A 105 1.43 9.20 13.09
C PRO A 105 1.66 7.74 12.73
N GLN A 106 0.56 6.99 12.60
CA GLN A 106 0.65 5.61 12.15
C GLN A 106 1.15 5.60 10.71
N LYS A 107 2.11 4.75 10.42
CA LYS A 107 2.68 4.71 9.07
C LYS A 107 3.17 3.32 8.69
N ILE A 108 3.21 3.08 7.40
CA ILE A 108 3.65 1.82 6.82
C ILE A 108 4.81 2.13 5.88
N GLY A 109 5.96 1.51 6.15
CA GLY A 109 7.10 1.62 5.26
C GLY A 109 7.24 0.36 4.43
N ILE A 110 7.51 0.51 3.15
CA ILE A 110 7.71 -0.61 2.24
C ILE A 110 9.13 -0.53 1.72
N ASN A 111 9.89 -1.60 1.92
CA ASN A 111 11.30 -1.61 1.55
C ASN A 111 11.76 -3.00 1.09
N VAL A 112 12.97 -3.06 0.60
CA VAL A 112 13.61 -4.32 0.20
C VAL A 112 14.00 -5.07 1.47
N PRO A 113 13.75 -6.40 1.56
CA PRO A 113 14.21 -7.19 2.69
C PRO A 113 15.72 -7.11 2.86
N ALA A 114 16.15 -7.09 4.10
CA ALA A 114 17.57 -7.05 4.43
C ALA A 114 18.26 -8.37 4.09
#